data_21148d21f9ed9a06a354cac39afa749c
#
_entry.id   21148d21f9ed9a06a354cac39afa749c
#
_cell.length_a   1.000
_cell.length_b   1.000
_cell.length_c   1.000
_cell.angle_alpha   90.00
_cell.angle_beta   90.00
_cell.angle_gamma   90.00
#
_symmetry.space_group_name_H-M   'P 1'
#
loop_
_entity.id
_entity.type
_entity.pdbx_description
1 polymer ?
#
loop_
_entity_poly.entity_id
_entity_poly.type
_entity_poly.pdbx_seq_one_letter_code
_entity_poly.pdbx_strand_id
1 'polypeptide(L)'
;MTTSVPTDHSGLRVMDTDECLDRIGSSAVGRVGFAHDGQIVLLPVHHVVRGMDVYFRTSGGSKIEAAADHDPMGFEVDGYDTSAVTGWSVALSGTASVVDDDDLAAELDGLDLD
;
A
#
# COMPACT_ATOMS: atom_id res chain seq x y z
N MET A 1 -25.33 9.23 20.75
CA MET A 1 -24.19 8.64 21.46
C MET A 1 -22.90 9.24 20.89
N THR A 2 -22.09 9.76 21.76
CA THR A 2 -20.82 10.34 21.33
C THR A 2 -19.73 9.29 21.51
N THR A 3 -19.07 8.94 20.43
CA THR A 3 -17.90 8.08 20.51
C THR A 3 -16.66 8.94 20.31
N SER A 4 -15.68 8.76 21.19
CA SER A 4 -14.42 9.41 20.99
C SER A 4 -13.69 8.75 19.83
N VAL A 5 -13.07 9.58 18.99
CA VAL A 5 -12.24 9.08 17.89
C VAL A 5 -10.93 8.56 18.50
N PRO A 6 -10.53 7.31 18.21
CA PRO A 6 -9.26 6.82 18.71
C PRO A 6 -8.10 7.69 18.24
N THR A 7 -7.18 7.97 19.14
CA THR A 7 -5.95 8.70 18.84
C THR A 7 -4.78 7.92 19.41
N ASP A 8 -3.63 8.07 18.78
CA ASP A 8 -2.42 7.52 19.36
C ASP A 8 -1.84 8.47 20.41
N HIS A 9 -0.72 8.09 21.02
CA HIS A 9 -0.10 8.89 22.10
C HIS A 9 0.46 10.23 21.60
N SER A 10 0.55 10.45 20.31
CA SER A 10 0.98 11.74 19.72
C SER A 10 -0.20 12.64 19.38
N GLY A 11 -1.43 12.19 19.64
CA GLY A 11 -2.64 12.97 19.37
C GLY A 11 -3.21 12.81 17.97
N LEU A 12 -2.63 11.96 17.14
CA LEU A 12 -3.16 11.70 15.82
C LEU A 12 -4.44 10.87 15.87
N ARG A 13 -5.41 11.20 15.03
CA ARG A 13 -6.61 10.39 14.89
C ARG A 13 -6.27 9.07 14.18
N VAL A 14 -6.70 7.97 14.76
CA VAL A 14 -6.50 6.65 14.17
C VAL A 14 -7.71 6.30 13.31
N MET A 15 -7.47 5.98 12.03
CA MET A 15 -8.52 5.53 11.12
C MET A 15 -8.80 4.04 11.33
N ASP A 16 -10.06 3.64 11.18
CA ASP A 16 -10.40 2.22 11.21
C ASP A 16 -10.01 1.53 9.91
N THR A 17 -10.16 0.22 9.86
CA THR A 17 -9.74 -0.59 8.71
C THR A 17 -10.46 -0.17 7.43
N ASP A 18 -11.75 0.10 7.50
CA ASP A 18 -12.54 0.49 6.31
C ASP A 18 -12.07 1.83 5.78
N GLU A 19 -11.82 2.81 6.64
CA GLU A 19 -11.25 4.09 6.23
C GLU A 19 -9.88 3.92 5.58
N CYS A 20 -9.03 3.07 6.16
CA CYS A 20 -7.71 2.78 5.60
C CYS A 20 -7.80 2.21 4.20
N LEU A 21 -8.68 1.22 4.00
CA LEU A 21 -8.87 0.61 2.68
C LEU A 21 -9.42 1.61 1.66
N ASP A 22 -10.35 2.47 2.07
CA ASP A 22 -10.89 3.51 1.21
C ASP A 22 -9.80 4.50 0.78
N ARG A 23 -8.95 4.90 1.70
CA ARG A 23 -7.84 5.82 1.41
C ARG A 23 -6.84 5.20 0.44
N ILE A 24 -6.47 3.94 0.68
CA ILE A 24 -5.56 3.23 -0.21
C ILE A 24 -6.20 3.09 -1.60
N GLY A 25 -7.46 2.69 -1.67
CA GLY A 25 -8.17 2.48 -2.92
C GLY A 25 -8.43 3.74 -3.73
N SER A 26 -8.52 4.90 -3.07
CA SER A 26 -8.74 6.18 -3.75
C SER A 26 -7.45 6.85 -4.23
N SER A 27 -6.30 6.28 -3.90
CA SER A 27 -4.99 6.79 -4.31
C SER A 27 -4.42 5.89 -5.40
N ALA A 28 -3.84 6.47 -6.43
CA ALA A 28 -3.29 5.70 -7.55
C ALA A 28 -1.87 5.22 -7.28
N VAL A 29 -1.13 5.94 -6.46
CA VAL A 29 0.29 5.67 -6.21
C VAL A 29 0.53 5.45 -4.74
N GLY A 30 1.23 4.38 -4.43
CA GLY A 30 1.75 4.11 -3.11
C GLY A 30 3.26 3.87 -3.18
N ARG A 31 3.84 3.54 -2.05
CA ARG A 31 5.27 3.24 -1.96
C ARG A 31 5.46 1.91 -1.26
N VAL A 32 6.33 1.09 -1.83
CA VAL A 32 6.77 -0.15 -1.18
C VAL A 32 8.16 0.03 -0.62
N GLY A 33 8.39 -0.57 0.54
CA GLY A 33 9.69 -0.56 1.20
C GLY A 33 10.07 -1.96 1.62
N PHE A 34 11.33 -2.32 1.44
CA PHE A 34 11.84 -3.64 1.82
C PHE A 34 13.36 -3.57 1.90
N ALA A 35 13.94 -4.56 2.57
CA ALA A 35 15.38 -4.70 2.63
C ALA A 35 15.87 -5.60 1.50
N HIS A 36 16.96 -5.21 0.85
CA HIS A 36 17.57 -5.99 -0.22
C HIS A 36 19.07 -5.76 -0.20
N ASP A 37 19.82 -6.85 -0.06
CA ASP A 37 21.29 -6.80 0.00
C ASP A 37 21.82 -5.80 1.04
N GLY A 38 21.21 -5.77 2.22
CA GLY A 38 21.62 -4.91 3.32
C GLY A 38 21.20 -3.45 3.18
N GLN A 39 20.43 -3.11 2.15
CA GLN A 39 19.93 -1.76 1.91
C GLN A 39 18.42 -1.71 2.00
N ILE A 40 17.90 -0.57 2.39
CA ILE A 40 16.46 -0.31 2.35
C ILE A 40 16.13 0.27 0.99
N VAL A 41 15.16 -0.35 0.32
CA VAL A 41 14.66 0.09 -0.98
C VAL A 41 13.27 0.66 -0.79
N LEU A 42 13.02 1.85 -1.35
CA LEU A 42 11.71 2.52 -1.35
C LEU A 42 11.39 2.86 -2.80
N LEU A 43 10.23 2.40 -3.27
CA LEU A 43 9.84 2.58 -4.67
C LEU A 43 8.38 3.00 -4.76
N PRO A 44 8.04 3.99 -5.62
CA PRO A 44 6.64 4.28 -5.92
C PRO A 44 6.09 3.20 -6.86
N VAL A 45 4.83 2.83 -6.62
CA VAL A 45 4.14 1.85 -7.44
C VAL A 45 2.70 2.29 -7.66
N HIS A 46 2.15 1.99 -8.83
CA HIS A 46 0.72 2.09 -9.05
C HIS A 46 0.07 0.84 -8.47
N HIS A 47 -1.08 1.01 -7.83
CA HIS A 47 -1.73 -0.09 -7.11
C HIS A 47 -3.24 -0.05 -7.26
N VAL A 48 -3.87 -1.18 -6.97
CA VAL A 48 -5.32 -1.30 -6.81
C VAL A 48 -5.61 -2.14 -5.58
N VAL A 49 -6.81 -1.93 -5.01
CA VAL A 49 -7.29 -2.70 -3.87
C VAL A 49 -8.42 -3.63 -4.34
N ARG A 50 -8.35 -4.88 -3.93
CA ARG A 50 -9.42 -5.85 -4.09
C ARG A 50 -9.66 -6.51 -2.74
N GLY A 51 -10.82 -6.24 -2.11
CA GLY A 51 -11.08 -6.72 -0.76
C GLY A 51 -10.07 -6.12 0.22
N MET A 52 -9.31 -6.96 0.86
CA MET A 52 -8.27 -6.54 1.80
C MET A 52 -6.87 -6.69 1.23
N ASP A 53 -6.77 -6.95 -0.07
CA ASP A 53 -5.49 -7.16 -0.73
C ASP A 53 -5.12 -5.96 -1.58
N VAL A 54 -3.84 -5.65 -1.59
CA VAL A 54 -3.27 -4.59 -2.43
C VAL A 54 -2.42 -5.24 -3.50
N TYR A 55 -2.70 -4.88 -4.75
CA TYR A 55 -1.97 -5.39 -5.90
C TYR A 55 -1.22 -4.27 -6.58
N PHE A 56 0.00 -4.54 -6.99
CA PHE A 56 0.77 -3.58 -7.77
C PHE A 56 1.59 -4.34 -8.81
N ARG A 57 1.96 -3.61 -9.87
CA ARG A 57 2.72 -4.19 -10.98
C ARG A 57 4.21 -3.91 -10.77
N THR A 58 5.02 -4.92 -11.11
CA THR A 58 6.47 -4.79 -11.12
C THR A 58 7.02 -5.26 -12.46
N SER A 59 8.24 -4.84 -12.77
CA SER A 59 8.98 -5.40 -13.89
C SER A 59 9.52 -6.77 -13.51
N GLY A 60 9.51 -7.71 -14.46
CA GLY A 60 10.12 -9.02 -14.23
C GLY A 60 11.60 -8.88 -13.90
N GLY A 61 12.07 -9.64 -12.92
CA GLY A 61 13.45 -9.56 -12.45
C GLY A 61 13.75 -8.37 -11.56
N SER A 62 12.73 -7.64 -11.12
CA SER A 62 12.90 -6.48 -10.25
C SER A 62 13.33 -6.90 -8.84
N LYS A 63 13.85 -5.92 -8.07
CA LYS A 63 14.17 -6.15 -6.66
C LYS A 63 12.95 -6.52 -5.84
N ILE A 64 11.78 -5.95 -6.18
CA ILE A 64 10.51 -6.28 -5.51
C ILE A 64 10.19 -7.75 -5.72
N GLU A 65 10.30 -8.23 -6.94
CA GLU A 65 10.03 -9.62 -7.27
C GLU A 65 11.01 -10.57 -6.57
N ALA A 66 12.27 -10.17 -6.48
CA ALA A 66 13.28 -10.95 -5.77
C ALA A 66 13.00 -11.06 -4.27
N ALA A 67 12.41 -10.03 -3.67
CA ALA A 67 12.07 -10.02 -2.24
C ALA A 67 10.73 -10.69 -1.95
N ALA A 68 9.88 -10.88 -2.95
CA ALA A 68 8.57 -11.48 -2.78
C ALA A 68 8.69 -12.89 -2.19
N ASP A 69 7.78 -13.25 -1.28
CA ASP A 69 7.72 -14.52 -0.55
C ASP A 69 8.86 -14.76 0.45
N HIS A 70 9.83 -13.85 0.52
CA HIS A 70 11.01 -14.04 1.37
C HIS A 70 11.07 -13.08 2.54
N ASP A 71 10.88 -11.80 2.26
CA ASP A 71 11.13 -10.75 3.24
C ASP A 71 9.86 -9.94 3.51
N PRO A 72 9.71 -9.43 4.73
CA PRO A 72 8.60 -8.51 5.00
C PRO A 72 8.73 -7.25 4.15
N MET A 73 7.59 -6.73 3.74
CA MET A 73 7.49 -5.48 2.99
C MET A 73 6.57 -4.51 3.70
N GLY A 74 6.88 -3.24 3.58
CA GLY A 74 5.97 -2.16 3.95
C GLY A 74 5.34 -1.58 2.69
N PHE A 75 4.10 -1.11 2.83
CA PHE A 75 3.38 -0.38 1.79
C PHE A 75 2.75 0.83 2.44
N GLU A 76 2.89 2.00 1.83
CA GLU A 76 2.42 3.25 2.41
C GLU A 76 1.73 4.09 1.34
N VAL A 77 0.63 4.70 1.74
CA VAL A 77 -0.08 5.70 0.93
C VAL A 77 -0.34 6.90 1.82
N ASP A 78 -0.20 8.09 1.28
CA ASP A 78 -0.46 9.29 2.04
C ASP A 78 -1.10 10.37 1.19
N GLY A 79 -1.64 11.37 1.86
CA GLY A 79 -2.19 12.55 1.23
C GLY A 79 -2.00 13.75 2.14
N TYR A 80 -1.90 14.92 1.54
CA TYR A 80 -1.74 16.16 2.29
C TYR A 80 -2.54 17.27 1.60
N ASP A 81 -3.31 17.99 2.41
CA ASP A 81 -4.07 19.16 1.95
C ASP A 81 -3.36 20.40 2.46
N THR A 82 -2.71 21.14 1.55
CA THR A 82 -1.95 22.34 1.92
C THR A 82 -2.85 23.46 2.36
N SER A 83 -4.09 23.54 1.85
CA SER A 83 -5.03 24.57 2.23
C SER A 83 -5.54 24.41 3.66
N ALA A 84 -5.85 23.19 4.04
CA ALA A 84 -6.32 22.87 5.38
C ALA A 84 -5.19 22.55 6.36
N VAL A 85 -3.96 22.44 5.88
CA VAL A 85 -2.79 22.02 6.65
C VAL A 85 -3.06 20.72 7.39
N THR A 86 -3.65 19.76 6.68
CA THR A 86 -3.97 18.43 7.21
C THR A 86 -3.38 17.37 6.31
N GLY A 87 -3.10 16.22 6.89
CA GLY A 87 -2.60 15.08 6.17
C GLY A 87 -3.04 13.77 6.80
N TRP A 88 -2.83 12.70 6.07
CA TRP A 88 -3.11 11.35 6.53
C TRP A 88 -2.09 10.41 5.89
N SER A 89 -1.88 9.29 6.54
CA SER A 89 -1.07 8.21 5.99
C SER A 89 -1.63 6.86 6.42
N VAL A 90 -1.47 5.87 5.56
CA VAL A 90 -1.81 4.49 5.86
C VAL A 90 -0.60 3.65 5.54
N ALA A 91 -0.14 2.87 6.50
CA ALA A 91 0.99 1.98 6.32
C ALA A 91 0.55 0.54 6.62
N LEU A 92 0.98 -0.36 5.77
CA LEU A 92 0.75 -1.79 5.91
C LEU A 92 2.09 -2.49 5.98
N SER A 93 2.13 -3.62 6.67
CA SER A 93 3.31 -4.49 6.62
C SER A 93 2.87 -5.93 6.45
N GLY A 94 3.67 -6.70 5.76
CA GLY A 94 3.38 -8.10 5.48
C GLY A 94 4.34 -8.64 4.44
N THR A 95 3.97 -9.77 3.87
CA THR A 95 4.73 -10.35 2.78
C THR A 95 3.95 -10.20 1.49
N ALA A 96 4.66 -10.02 0.38
CA ALA A 96 4.07 -9.99 -0.94
C ALA A 96 4.32 -11.33 -1.63
N SER A 97 3.43 -11.70 -2.53
CA SER A 97 3.62 -12.86 -3.39
C SER A 97 3.29 -12.51 -4.83
N VAL A 98 3.91 -13.22 -5.75
CA VAL A 98 3.60 -13.05 -7.18
C VAL A 98 2.24 -13.66 -7.44
N VAL A 99 1.39 -12.93 -8.18
CA VAL A 99 0.08 -13.45 -8.58
C VAL A 99 0.28 -14.54 -9.61
N ASP A 100 -0.10 -15.77 -9.27
CA ASP A 100 0.02 -16.94 -10.13
C ASP A 100 -1.34 -17.48 -10.63
N ASP A 101 -2.43 -16.78 -10.29
CA ASP A 101 -3.77 -17.06 -10.80
C ASP A 101 -3.91 -16.33 -12.15
N ASP A 102 -3.99 -17.10 -13.24
CA ASP A 102 -4.03 -16.54 -14.59
C ASP A 102 -5.25 -15.65 -14.81
N ASP A 103 -6.41 -16.01 -14.26
CA ASP A 103 -7.63 -15.21 -14.41
C ASP A 103 -7.51 -13.89 -13.67
N LEU A 104 -6.98 -13.91 -12.47
CA LEU A 104 -6.75 -12.69 -11.69
C LEU A 104 -5.68 -11.81 -12.33
N ALA A 105 -4.60 -12.41 -12.81
CA ALA A 105 -3.54 -11.67 -13.48
C ALA A 105 -4.08 -10.98 -14.74
N ALA A 106 -4.92 -11.67 -15.52
CA ALA A 106 -5.53 -11.09 -16.71
C ALA A 106 -6.48 -9.93 -16.36
N GLU A 107 -7.27 -10.08 -15.30
CA GLU A 107 -8.14 -9.00 -14.81
C GLU A 107 -7.32 -7.77 -14.40
N LEU A 108 -6.26 -7.98 -13.63
CA LEU A 108 -5.40 -6.90 -13.16
C LEU A 108 -4.65 -6.23 -14.32
N ASP A 109 -4.20 -6.99 -15.30
CA ASP A 109 -3.53 -6.46 -16.49
C ASP A 109 -4.47 -5.61 -17.35
N GLY A 110 -5.78 -5.85 -17.26
CA GLY A 110 -6.78 -5.03 -17.94
C GLY A 110 -7.02 -3.68 -17.28
N LEU A 111 -6.48 -3.46 -16.09
CA LEU A 111 -6.59 -2.19 -15.40
C LEU A 111 -5.44 -1.27 -15.78
N ASP A 112 -5.69 0.04 -15.70
CA ASP A 112 -4.66 1.04 -16.03
C ASP A 112 -3.75 1.23 -14.81
N LEU A 113 -2.71 0.41 -14.74
CA LEU A 113 -1.74 0.40 -13.63
C LEU A 113 -0.37 0.96 -14.03
N ASP A 114 -0.32 1.77 -15.04
CA ASP A 114 0.96 2.32 -15.51
C ASP A 114 1.60 3.32 -14.56
#